data_c91a293e497684c70dc3fc33b294e0d4
#
_entry.id   c91a293e497684c70dc3fc33b294e0d4
#
_cell.length_a   1.000
_cell.length_b   1.000
_cell.length_c   1.000
_cell.angle_alpha   90.00
_cell.angle_beta   90.00
_cell.angle_gamma   90.00
#
_symmetry.space_group_name_H-M   'P 1'
#
loop_
_entity.id
_entity.type
_entity.pdbx_description
1 polymer ?
#
loop_
_entity_poly.entity_id
_entity_poly.type
_entity_poly.pdbx_seq_one_letter_code
_entity_poly.pdbx_strand_id
1 'polypeptide(L)'
;MRNKKFLLPVIFSILVMFSLASCKSPVSVNIVNDNTEGETVSKATDREEKDEDDVKKHEKKNKDNKKLINTSGKPHILLKDTMELHNDDESSTTLYRIKYVYLQLKEDGKEFEPLKKSFENYNKDLLDKLSKTREAFDGFAKEQLSDIQQGYESKELFSETDSYIMRADKYAVSILNYTKYNYGASDKYSRESINFDTDTGKKLEFLDVVKDDKSFFEMADKRVYEDYEEIHIQKPSEYAYTSKKNNYENLVWTVSPVGVTVYFDSGVLGAETDGPQVITISFDENETIFEPKYVYKENEYVIPVVAGNMTIHVDTDGDGVRDSVFVDDLYEQNPETLDIYNTGMKVYAGTQSIEIECYEGKAYLVKMDGNYYMYMFVQDEIRLLYCLDLKYLKSEDRSDKYFYLGTREGTWDQKGEIENYVSIEETFTDTESFVGEYFGDLGILFPIEKEWFVGEDGTPQSSDDKGRVTSGIAFRTLKDIKCTEVDREGKVKKSDTKIVKGTLILPLYANDKEYMDVITVDEDDLNIWNGAGEEFFSLTNMKLLDYEGDFYRITFENDDGDLSIDGTDIFDLFEGIITAG
;
A
#
# COMPACT_ATOMS: atom_id res chain seq x y z
N MET A 1 -37.70 -9.76 -21.84
CA MET A 1 -36.39 -9.19 -22.22
C MET A 1 -36.51 -7.68 -22.30
N ARG A 2 -36.44 -6.99 -21.20
CA ARG A 2 -36.31 -5.53 -21.02
C ARG A 2 -36.04 -5.31 -19.54
N ASN A 3 -35.05 -4.49 -19.20
CA ASN A 3 -34.67 -3.99 -17.89
C ASN A 3 -33.49 -4.71 -17.16
N LYS A 4 -32.34 -4.87 -17.80
CA LYS A 4 -31.07 -5.13 -17.10
C LYS A 4 -29.97 -4.11 -17.41
N LYS A 5 -30.27 -2.98 -18.05
CA LYS A 5 -29.24 -2.01 -18.48
C LYS A 5 -29.13 -0.73 -17.62
N PHE A 6 -29.87 -0.62 -16.51
CA PHE A 6 -29.90 0.61 -15.71
C PHE A 6 -29.27 0.50 -14.30
N LEU A 7 -28.93 -0.71 -13.85
CA LEU A 7 -28.32 -0.86 -12.51
C LEU A 7 -26.80 -0.69 -12.49
N LEU A 8 -26.09 -1.05 -13.55
CA LEU A 8 -24.62 -1.00 -13.59
C LEU A 8 -24.00 0.38 -13.29
N PRO A 9 -24.48 1.51 -13.83
CA PRO A 9 -23.86 2.81 -13.56
C PRO A 9 -24.12 3.36 -12.15
N VAL A 10 -25.16 2.90 -11.47
CA VAL A 10 -25.47 3.35 -10.10
C VAL A 10 -24.59 2.63 -9.07
N ILE A 11 -24.34 1.34 -9.27
CA ILE A 11 -23.47 0.54 -8.40
C ILE A 11 -22.01 0.99 -8.52
N PHE A 12 -21.56 1.30 -9.74
CA PHE A 12 -20.21 1.83 -9.97
C PHE A 12 -19.98 3.19 -9.28
N SER A 13 -20.99 4.08 -9.29
CA SER A 13 -20.92 5.37 -8.58
C SER A 13 -20.89 5.21 -7.05
N ILE A 14 -21.49 4.16 -6.51
CA ILE A 14 -21.50 3.88 -5.06
C ILE A 14 -20.15 3.31 -4.62
N LEU A 15 -19.58 2.37 -5.37
CA LEU A 15 -18.24 1.81 -5.06
C LEU A 15 -17.14 2.89 -5.13
N VAL A 16 -17.18 3.77 -6.12
CA VAL A 16 -16.22 4.89 -6.24
C VAL A 16 -16.38 5.90 -5.08
N MET A 17 -17.61 6.12 -4.57
CA MET A 17 -17.80 6.98 -3.41
C MET A 17 -17.26 6.36 -2.12
N PHE A 18 -17.30 5.04 -1.96
CA PHE A 18 -16.74 4.38 -0.78
C PHE A 18 -15.20 4.32 -0.79
N SER A 19 -14.58 4.14 -1.95
CA SER A 19 -13.12 4.23 -2.08
C SER A 19 -12.56 5.62 -1.79
N LEU A 20 -13.35 6.69 -2.02
CA LEU A 20 -12.99 8.06 -1.69
C LEU A 20 -13.28 8.43 -0.22
N ALA A 21 -14.16 7.71 0.50
CA ALA A 21 -14.44 7.93 1.90
C ALA A 21 -13.40 7.29 2.84
N SER A 22 -12.70 6.25 2.39
CA SER A 22 -11.62 5.56 3.13
C SER A 22 -10.34 6.39 3.28
N CYS A 23 -10.20 7.49 2.55
CA CYS A 23 -9.02 8.38 2.60
C CYS A 23 -9.07 9.46 3.68
N LYS A 24 -9.71 9.24 4.82
CA LYS A 24 -9.59 10.13 5.99
C LYS A 24 -8.82 9.45 7.10
N SER A 25 -7.52 9.69 7.11
CA SER A 25 -6.59 9.27 8.16
C SER A 25 -7.06 9.65 9.57
N PRO A 26 -6.86 8.81 10.58
CA PRO A 26 -7.20 9.12 11.95
C PRO A 26 -6.27 10.17 12.55
N VAL A 27 -6.85 11.08 13.32
CA VAL A 27 -6.13 12.03 14.17
C VAL A 27 -5.72 11.29 15.44
N SER A 28 -4.42 11.25 15.74
CA SER A 28 -3.85 10.62 16.93
C SER A 28 -4.17 11.39 18.21
N VAL A 29 -4.58 10.68 19.26
CA VAL A 29 -4.64 11.19 20.64
C VAL A 29 -3.83 10.25 21.54
N ASN A 30 -2.88 10.84 22.29
CA ASN A 30 -2.00 10.17 23.25
C ASN A 30 -2.73 9.71 24.49
N ILE A 31 -2.39 8.51 25.01
CA ILE A 31 -2.54 8.19 26.44
C ILE A 31 -1.34 7.35 26.92
N VAL A 32 -0.86 7.74 28.08
CA VAL A 32 0.31 7.24 28.83
C VAL A 32 -0.14 6.32 29.98
N ASN A 33 0.74 5.37 30.38
CA ASN A 33 0.89 4.65 31.65
C ASN A 33 0.24 3.27 31.81
N ASP A 34 0.72 2.45 32.67
CA ASP A 34 1.95 2.20 33.45
C ASP A 34 1.85 0.77 34.07
N ASN A 35 2.97 0.06 34.11
CA ASN A 35 3.40 -1.00 35.06
C ASN A 35 2.44 -2.06 35.66
N THR A 36 2.75 -3.33 35.64
CA THR A 36 3.63 -4.07 36.57
C THR A 36 3.70 -5.60 36.35
N GLU A 37 4.79 -6.16 36.76
CA GLU A 37 5.37 -7.50 36.77
C GLU A 37 4.53 -8.69 37.26
N GLY A 38 4.97 -9.90 36.85
CA GLY A 38 4.64 -11.16 37.55
C GLY A 38 5.03 -12.45 36.83
N GLU A 39 6.18 -13.02 37.21
CA GLU A 39 6.71 -14.34 36.81
C GLU A 39 5.78 -15.52 37.20
N THR A 40 5.81 -16.62 36.46
CA THR A 40 6.36 -17.91 36.97
C THR A 40 6.30 -19.05 35.94
N VAL A 41 7.30 -19.91 36.06
CA VAL A 41 7.77 -21.07 35.30
C VAL A 41 6.90 -22.32 35.47
N SER A 42 6.76 -23.15 34.41
CA SER A 42 7.04 -24.60 34.55
C SER A 42 7.15 -25.36 33.22
N LYS A 43 8.06 -26.34 33.25
CA LYS A 43 8.53 -27.22 32.17
C LYS A 43 7.55 -28.36 31.83
N ALA A 44 7.57 -28.87 30.59
CA ALA A 44 7.81 -30.30 30.19
C ALA A 44 7.51 -30.51 28.69
N THR A 45 8.47 -30.95 28.04
CA THR A 45 8.92 -32.17 27.34
C THR A 45 8.31 -32.52 25.98
N ASP A 46 9.17 -32.30 24.98
CA ASP A 46 9.59 -33.08 23.79
C ASP A 46 8.65 -33.93 22.93
N ARG A 47 8.71 -33.56 21.66
CA ARG A 47 8.72 -34.32 20.39
C ARG A 47 7.44 -34.31 19.55
N GLU A 48 7.58 -33.56 18.50
CA GLU A 48 6.94 -33.52 17.17
C GLU A 48 6.59 -32.08 16.71
N GLU A 49 7.54 -31.13 16.82
CA GLU A 49 7.22 -29.70 16.77
C GLU A 49 8.33 -28.90 16.08
N LYS A 50 8.60 -29.14 14.78
CA LYS A 50 9.48 -28.21 14.09
C LYS A 50 8.71 -27.06 13.40
N ASP A 51 7.54 -27.33 12.85
CA ASP A 51 6.77 -26.31 12.12
C ASP A 51 6.00 -25.35 13.04
N GLU A 52 5.51 -25.85 14.20
CA GLU A 52 4.86 -25.01 15.21
C GLU A 52 5.80 -24.06 15.98
N ASP A 53 7.10 -24.39 16.07
CA ASP A 53 8.03 -23.55 16.84
C ASP A 53 8.44 -22.26 16.09
N ASP A 54 8.48 -22.27 14.76
CA ASP A 54 8.80 -21.08 13.99
C ASP A 54 7.62 -20.12 13.89
N VAL A 55 6.40 -20.63 13.69
CA VAL A 55 5.17 -19.81 13.81
C VAL A 55 5.03 -19.23 15.22
N LYS A 56 5.28 -20.03 16.27
CA LYS A 56 5.27 -19.56 17.66
C LYS A 56 6.37 -18.55 17.96
N LYS A 57 7.50 -18.60 17.26
CA LYS A 57 8.58 -17.63 17.41
C LYS A 57 8.23 -16.28 16.78
N HIS A 58 7.59 -16.26 15.61
CA HIS A 58 7.01 -15.06 15.02
C HIS A 58 5.81 -14.55 15.82
N GLU A 59 4.89 -15.44 16.25
CA GLU A 59 3.79 -15.09 17.15
C GLU A 59 4.29 -14.47 18.45
N LYS A 60 5.41 -14.97 19.02
CA LYS A 60 5.98 -14.42 20.24
C LYS A 60 6.62 -13.07 20.01
N LYS A 61 7.33 -12.89 18.87
CA LYS A 61 7.85 -11.60 18.42
C LYS A 61 6.73 -10.58 18.23
N ASN A 62 5.63 -10.96 17.57
CA ASN A 62 4.48 -10.09 17.34
C ASN A 62 3.64 -9.81 18.60
N LYS A 63 3.50 -10.79 19.53
CA LYS A 63 2.82 -10.55 20.81
C LYS A 63 3.58 -9.61 21.74
N ASP A 64 4.91 -9.63 21.68
CA ASP A 64 5.75 -8.67 22.40
C ASP A 64 5.70 -7.27 21.75
N ASN A 65 5.42 -7.17 20.43
CA ASN A 65 5.24 -5.91 19.70
C ASN A 65 3.90 -5.19 19.97
N LYS A 66 2.95 -5.80 20.71
CA LYS A 66 1.71 -5.13 21.17
C LYS A 66 1.94 -3.96 22.15
N LYS A 67 3.16 -3.74 22.58
CA LYS A 67 3.62 -2.42 23.03
C LYS A 67 4.37 -1.81 21.84
N LEU A 68 3.83 -0.79 21.25
CA LEU A 68 4.43 0.10 20.24
C LEU A 68 5.79 0.71 20.69
N ILE A 69 6.69 -0.15 21.13
CA ILE A 69 8.09 0.18 21.31
C ILE A 69 8.75 -0.44 20.08
N ASN A 70 9.12 0.40 19.13
CA ASN A 70 9.94 -0.01 18.00
C ASN A 70 11.24 -0.65 18.52
N THR A 71 11.22 -1.98 18.67
CA THR A 71 12.39 -2.75 19.14
C THR A 71 13.38 -3.01 18.01
N SER A 72 12.97 -2.78 16.74
CA SER A 72 13.80 -2.99 15.55
C SER A 72 14.73 -1.81 15.26
N GLY A 73 14.46 -0.61 15.81
CA GLY A 73 15.18 0.62 15.47
C GLY A 73 14.92 1.08 14.03
N LYS A 74 13.84 0.60 13.39
CA LYS A 74 13.42 1.01 12.04
C LYS A 74 12.27 2.02 12.16
N PRO A 75 12.32 3.18 11.45
CA PRO A 75 11.22 4.14 11.47
C PRO A 75 10.03 3.63 10.66
N HIS A 76 8.82 3.70 11.20
CA HIS A 76 7.60 3.47 10.43
C HIS A 76 7.13 4.78 9.79
N ILE A 77 7.20 4.84 8.48
CA ILE A 77 6.89 6.03 7.71
C ILE A 77 5.48 5.89 7.12
N LEU A 78 4.63 6.87 7.39
CA LEU A 78 3.32 6.99 6.78
C LEU A 78 3.40 7.98 5.61
N LEU A 79 2.93 7.54 4.45
CA LEU A 79 2.68 8.38 3.29
C LEU A 79 1.23 8.82 3.31
N LYS A 80 0.98 10.11 3.56
CA LYS A 80 -0.38 10.66 3.59
C LYS A 80 -0.72 11.32 2.27
N ASP A 81 -1.44 10.61 1.45
CA ASP A 81 -1.97 11.12 0.20
C ASP A 81 -3.03 12.19 0.46
N THR A 82 -2.95 13.25 -0.30
CA THR A 82 -3.93 14.34 -0.28
C THR A 82 -4.29 14.72 -1.70
N MET A 83 -5.58 14.76 -2.00
CA MET A 83 -6.12 15.21 -3.28
C MET A 83 -6.88 16.52 -3.09
N GLU A 84 -6.50 17.53 -3.86
CA GLU A 84 -7.25 18.79 -3.98
C GLU A 84 -7.96 18.84 -5.33
N LEU A 85 -9.25 19.11 -5.30
CA LEU A 85 -10.05 19.37 -6.50
C LEU A 85 -10.45 20.85 -6.49
N HIS A 86 -10.09 21.56 -7.55
CA HIS A 86 -10.42 22.96 -7.73
C HIS A 86 -11.50 23.09 -8.81
N ASN A 87 -12.67 23.49 -8.39
CA ASN A 87 -13.86 23.59 -9.25
C ASN A 87 -14.15 25.06 -9.56
N ASP A 88 -14.77 25.30 -10.72
CA ASP A 88 -15.35 26.59 -11.06
C ASP A 88 -16.60 26.83 -10.20
N ASP A 89 -16.67 28.02 -9.60
CA ASP A 89 -17.77 28.40 -8.69
C ASP A 89 -19.15 28.44 -9.38
N GLU A 90 -19.18 28.69 -10.69
CA GLU A 90 -20.43 28.88 -11.43
C GLU A 90 -20.95 27.57 -12.06
N SER A 91 -20.05 26.74 -12.58
CA SER A 91 -20.40 25.52 -13.35
C SER A 91 -20.18 24.22 -12.59
N SER A 92 -19.54 24.24 -11.42
CA SER A 92 -19.06 23.04 -10.70
C SER A 92 -18.13 22.13 -11.52
N THR A 93 -17.59 22.65 -12.62
CA THR A 93 -16.62 21.91 -13.46
C THR A 93 -15.27 21.88 -12.75
N THR A 94 -14.64 20.72 -12.66
CA THR A 94 -13.26 20.62 -12.14
C THR A 94 -12.30 21.30 -13.10
N LEU A 95 -11.62 22.31 -12.61
CA LEU A 95 -10.64 23.10 -13.36
C LEU A 95 -9.27 22.44 -13.36
N TYR A 96 -8.86 21.94 -12.20
CA TYR A 96 -7.63 21.18 -12.05
C TYR A 96 -7.65 20.33 -10.76
N ARG A 97 -6.75 19.35 -10.71
CA ARG A 97 -6.52 18.54 -9.51
C ARG A 97 -5.04 18.47 -9.16
N ILE A 98 -4.77 18.42 -7.85
CA ILE A 98 -3.41 18.28 -7.32
C ILE A 98 -3.41 17.16 -6.29
N LYS A 99 -2.62 16.10 -6.55
CA LYS A 99 -2.31 15.04 -5.59
C LYS A 99 -0.89 15.23 -5.08
N TYR A 100 -0.73 15.17 -3.77
CA TYR A 100 0.57 15.26 -3.12
C TYR A 100 0.62 14.40 -1.85
N VAL A 101 1.82 14.12 -1.38
CA VAL A 101 2.06 13.18 -0.29
C VAL A 101 2.84 13.85 0.84
N TYR A 102 2.27 13.82 2.06
CA TYR A 102 2.98 14.20 3.27
C TYR A 102 3.73 13.03 3.87
N LEU A 103 4.90 13.32 4.43
CA LEU A 103 5.68 12.36 5.21
C LEU A 103 5.34 12.51 6.70
N GLN A 104 5.06 11.40 7.35
CA GLN A 104 4.81 11.34 8.79
C GLN A 104 5.48 10.10 9.37
N LEU A 105 5.91 10.17 10.62
CA LEU A 105 6.30 8.99 11.40
C LEU A 105 5.09 8.51 12.21
N LYS A 106 4.90 7.19 12.29
CA LYS A 106 3.85 6.56 13.10
C LYS A 106 4.17 6.68 14.59
N GLU A 107 5.45 6.61 14.95
CA GLU A 107 5.89 6.67 16.34
C GLU A 107 5.91 8.09 16.88
N ASP A 108 5.36 8.26 18.08
CA ASP A 108 5.46 9.47 18.89
C ASP A 108 6.71 9.51 19.79
N GLY A 109 7.61 8.53 19.63
CA GLY A 109 8.80 8.36 20.46
C GLY A 109 9.89 9.38 20.20
N LYS A 110 10.74 9.61 21.20
CA LYS A 110 11.92 10.50 21.08
C LYS A 110 13.03 9.90 20.20
N GLU A 111 12.91 8.65 19.83
CA GLU A 111 13.94 7.89 19.12
C GLU A 111 14.26 8.50 17.75
N PHE A 112 13.24 8.95 17.03
CA PHE A 112 13.37 9.53 15.69
C PHE A 112 13.06 11.03 15.64
N GLU A 113 13.18 11.75 16.76
CA GLU A 113 12.89 13.18 16.82
C GLU A 113 13.64 14.03 15.76
N PRO A 114 14.94 13.78 15.47
CA PRO A 114 15.62 14.49 14.40
C PRO A 114 15.02 14.24 13.02
N LEU A 115 14.63 13.00 12.71
CA LEU A 115 13.99 12.62 11.45
C LEU A 115 12.59 13.23 11.33
N LYS A 116 11.80 13.21 12.41
CA LYS A 116 10.48 13.84 12.49
C LYS A 116 10.55 15.32 12.12
N LYS A 117 11.51 16.03 12.70
CA LYS A 117 11.73 17.45 12.38
C LYS A 117 12.13 17.68 10.92
N SER A 118 12.86 16.75 10.32
CA SER A 118 13.22 16.83 8.91
C SER A 118 12.02 16.60 8.01
N PHE A 119 11.10 15.70 8.37
CA PHE A 119 9.83 15.52 7.68
C PHE A 119 8.94 16.76 7.79
N GLU A 120 8.86 17.39 8.98
CA GLU A 120 8.12 18.65 9.16
C GLU A 120 8.65 19.76 8.25
N ASN A 121 9.99 19.90 8.15
CA ASN A 121 10.61 20.87 7.25
C ASN A 121 10.31 20.55 5.77
N TYR A 122 10.44 19.27 5.38
CA TYR A 122 10.09 18.82 4.04
C TYR A 122 8.63 19.14 3.68
N ASN A 123 7.70 18.78 4.56
CA ASN A 123 6.27 19.04 4.36
C ASN A 123 5.97 20.54 4.23
N LYS A 124 6.70 21.38 4.97
CA LYS A 124 6.57 22.84 4.83
C LYS A 124 7.07 23.32 3.47
N ASP A 125 8.24 22.85 3.02
CA ASP A 125 8.80 23.20 1.72
C ASP A 125 7.89 22.70 0.57
N LEU A 126 7.26 21.54 0.75
CA LEU A 126 6.24 20.99 -0.16
C LEU A 126 5.05 21.96 -0.29
N LEU A 127 4.50 22.46 0.82
CA LEU A 127 3.39 23.42 0.79
C LEU A 127 3.76 24.73 0.08
N ASP A 128 4.99 25.20 0.24
CA ASP A 128 5.49 26.39 -0.46
C ASP A 128 5.61 26.13 -1.98
N LYS A 129 6.02 24.93 -2.39
CA LYS A 129 6.00 24.51 -3.81
C LYS A 129 4.57 24.44 -4.36
N LEU A 130 3.66 23.79 -3.62
CA LEU A 130 2.25 23.65 -4.02
C LEU A 130 1.54 24.99 -4.20
N SER A 131 1.86 26.00 -3.39
CA SER A 131 1.33 27.34 -3.57
C SER A 131 1.66 27.92 -4.96
N LYS A 132 2.90 27.73 -5.43
CA LYS A 132 3.32 28.16 -6.77
C LYS A 132 2.65 27.34 -7.88
N THR A 133 2.46 26.04 -7.65
CA THR A 133 1.75 25.18 -8.61
C THR A 133 0.29 25.61 -8.75
N ARG A 134 -0.40 25.93 -7.63
CA ARG A 134 -1.77 26.46 -7.66
C ARG A 134 -1.86 27.78 -8.42
N GLU A 135 -0.95 28.73 -8.14
CA GLU A 135 -0.91 30.01 -8.88
C GLU A 135 -0.75 29.80 -10.40
N ALA A 136 0.07 28.84 -10.82
CA ALA A 136 0.24 28.50 -12.21
C ALA A 136 -1.04 27.89 -12.81
N PHE A 137 -1.64 26.93 -12.12
CA PHE A 137 -2.89 26.28 -12.58
C PHE A 137 -4.06 27.27 -12.63
N ASP A 138 -4.20 28.18 -11.66
CA ASP A 138 -5.22 29.23 -11.69
C ASP A 138 -5.09 30.14 -12.94
N GLY A 139 -3.85 30.36 -13.40
CA GLY A 139 -3.59 31.06 -14.65
C GLY A 139 -4.11 30.30 -15.87
N PHE A 140 -3.71 29.04 -16.01
CA PHE A 140 -4.12 28.17 -17.11
C PHE A 140 -5.62 27.87 -17.11
N ALA A 141 -6.21 27.65 -15.92
CA ALA A 141 -7.64 27.40 -15.78
C ALA A 141 -8.49 28.57 -16.30
N LYS A 142 -8.09 29.81 -16.04
CA LYS A 142 -8.79 31.01 -16.56
C LYS A 142 -8.73 31.07 -18.11
N GLU A 143 -7.61 30.70 -18.71
CA GLU A 143 -7.50 30.61 -20.17
C GLU A 143 -8.42 29.52 -20.72
N GLN A 144 -8.41 28.32 -20.13
CA GLN A 144 -9.24 27.21 -20.53
C GLN A 144 -10.75 27.50 -20.39
N LEU A 145 -11.19 28.13 -19.30
CA LEU A 145 -12.60 28.53 -19.16
C LEU A 145 -13.06 29.42 -20.32
N SER A 146 -12.21 30.33 -20.78
CA SER A 146 -12.51 31.15 -21.95
C SER A 146 -12.65 30.30 -23.23
N ASP A 147 -11.82 29.29 -23.39
CA ASP A 147 -11.86 28.38 -24.53
C ASP A 147 -13.10 27.48 -24.51
N ILE A 148 -13.44 26.92 -23.33
CA ILE A 148 -14.67 26.13 -23.14
C ILE A 148 -15.91 26.97 -23.48
N GLN A 149 -15.97 28.22 -23.03
CA GLN A 149 -17.09 29.14 -23.34
C GLN A 149 -17.20 29.44 -24.84
N GLN A 150 -16.11 29.29 -25.59
CA GLN A 150 -16.08 29.41 -27.05
C GLN A 150 -16.34 28.11 -27.79
N GLY A 151 -16.56 26.99 -27.05
CA GLY A 151 -16.85 25.67 -27.61
C GLY A 151 -15.63 24.84 -27.99
N TYR A 152 -14.44 25.20 -27.50
CA TYR A 152 -13.24 24.38 -27.66
C TYR A 152 -13.18 23.29 -26.56
N GLU A 153 -12.61 22.14 -26.90
CA GLU A 153 -12.32 21.10 -25.93
C GLU A 153 -11.18 21.58 -25.01
N SER A 154 -11.36 21.42 -23.69
CA SER A 154 -10.31 21.65 -22.72
C SER A 154 -9.57 20.36 -22.39
N LYS A 155 -8.28 20.45 -22.13
CA LYS A 155 -7.52 19.35 -21.55
C LYS A 155 -7.52 19.47 -20.05
N GLU A 156 -7.58 18.33 -19.38
CA GLU A 156 -7.49 18.28 -17.93
C GLU A 156 -6.14 18.80 -17.44
N LEU A 157 -6.19 19.71 -16.46
CA LEU A 157 -5.00 20.21 -15.77
C LEU A 157 -4.80 19.41 -14.50
N PHE A 158 -3.62 18.84 -14.30
CA PHE A 158 -3.32 18.10 -13.09
C PHE A 158 -1.85 18.07 -12.73
N SER A 159 -1.57 17.82 -11.46
CA SER A 159 -0.27 17.43 -10.93
C SER A 159 -0.48 16.35 -9.87
N GLU A 160 -0.01 15.16 -10.12
CA GLU A 160 -0.20 14.00 -9.26
C GLU A 160 1.14 13.40 -8.89
N THR A 161 1.42 13.38 -7.58
CA THR A 161 2.66 12.82 -7.03
C THR A 161 2.35 11.52 -6.31
N ASP A 162 3.07 10.47 -6.69
CA ASP A 162 3.19 9.23 -5.95
C ASP A 162 4.55 9.16 -5.27
N SER A 163 4.58 8.62 -4.05
CA SER A 163 5.81 8.49 -3.28
C SER A 163 6.08 7.02 -2.98
N TYR A 164 7.35 6.64 -3.09
CA TYR A 164 7.82 5.28 -2.85
C TYR A 164 8.93 5.30 -1.80
N ILE A 165 8.77 4.54 -0.72
CA ILE A 165 9.81 4.39 0.29
C ILE A 165 10.78 3.31 -0.17
N MET A 166 11.91 3.73 -0.71
CA MET A 166 12.95 2.83 -1.22
C MET A 166 13.75 2.17 -0.11
N ARG A 167 13.79 2.81 1.07
CA ARG A 167 14.45 2.29 2.28
C ARG A 167 13.95 3.02 3.51
N ALA A 168 13.70 2.28 4.59
CA ALA A 168 13.40 2.83 5.91
C ALA A 168 14.01 1.93 6.98
N ASP A 169 15.26 2.20 7.37
CA ASP A 169 15.93 1.46 8.41
C ASP A 169 16.66 2.39 9.40
N LYS A 170 17.37 1.80 10.34
CA LYS A 170 18.14 2.55 11.37
C LYS A 170 19.26 3.43 10.81
N TYR A 171 19.61 3.32 9.53
CA TYR A 171 20.74 4.05 8.93
C TYR A 171 20.26 5.09 7.92
N ALA A 172 19.25 4.75 7.11
CA ALA A 172 18.78 5.62 6.05
C ALA A 172 17.26 5.53 5.84
N VAL A 173 16.68 6.69 5.53
CA VAL A 173 15.36 6.81 4.91
C VAL A 173 15.56 7.38 3.53
N SER A 174 15.05 6.69 2.51
CA SER A 174 15.17 7.07 1.11
C SER A 174 13.80 7.01 0.44
N ILE A 175 13.38 8.09 -0.18
CA ILE A 175 12.05 8.24 -0.79
C ILE A 175 12.23 8.76 -2.21
N LEU A 176 11.52 8.14 -3.15
CA LEU A 176 11.36 8.58 -4.51
C LEU A 176 9.97 9.17 -4.69
N ASN A 177 9.87 10.41 -5.15
CA ASN A 177 8.64 11.03 -5.61
C ASN A 177 8.59 11.00 -7.12
N TYR A 178 7.50 10.51 -7.66
CA TYR A 178 7.20 10.48 -9.08
C TYR A 178 5.98 11.33 -9.36
N THR A 179 6.15 12.41 -10.11
CA THR A 179 5.06 13.35 -10.39
C THR A 179 4.68 13.30 -11.87
N LYS A 180 3.44 12.97 -12.16
CA LYS A 180 2.79 13.13 -13.45
C LYS A 180 2.04 14.46 -13.46
N TYR A 181 2.22 15.28 -14.50
CA TYR A 181 1.56 16.57 -14.58
C TYR A 181 1.21 16.97 -16.01
N ASN A 182 0.15 17.78 -16.15
CA ASN A 182 -0.29 18.34 -17.42
C ASN A 182 -0.72 19.80 -17.23
N TYR A 183 -0.11 20.72 -17.96
CA TYR A 183 -0.44 22.14 -17.99
C TYR A 183 -1.25 22.51 -19.24
N GLY A 184 -2.09 21.60 -19.75
CA GLY A 184 -2.95 21.83 -20.91
C GLY A 184 -2.34 21.44 -22.27
N ALA A 185 -1.17 20.80 -22.30
CA ALA A 185 -0.53 20.37 -23.54
C ALA A 185 -0.44 18.83 -23.64
N SER A 186 0.54 18.24 -23.01
CA SER A 186 0.77 16.79 -22.95
C SER A 186 1.21 16.40 -21.55
N ASP A 187 0.98 15.15 -21.20
CA ASP A 187 1.45 14.58 -19.94
C ASP A 187 2.98 14.64 -19.90
N LYS A 188 3.48 15.06 -18.76
CA LYS A 188 4.90 15.10 -18.43
C LYS A 188 5.15 14.43 -17.10
N TYR A 189 6.38 14.02 -16.91
CA TYR A 189 6.82 13.33 -15.73
C TYR A 189 8.05 13.98 -15.14
N SER A 190 8.18 13.99 -13.83
CA SER A 190 9.38 14.40 -13.13
C SER A 190 9.62 13.52 -11.92
N ARG A 191 10.87 13.42 -11.50
CA ARG A 191 11.29 12.68 -10.32
C ARG A 191 12.01 13.60 -9.36
N GLU A 192 11.77 13.38 -8.08
CA GLU A 192 12.55 13.98 -6.99
C GLU A 192 12.89 12.87 -6.00
N SER A 193 14.06 12.95 -5.38
CA SER A 193 14.46 12.03 -4.33
C SER A 193 14.81 12.76 -3.05
N ILE A 194 14.53 12.10 -1.94
CA ILE A 194 14.80 12.61 -0.61
C ILE A 194 15.46 11.51 0.20
N ASN A 195 16.67 11.78 0.66
CA ASN A 195 17.45 10.82 1.42
C ASN A 195 17.84 11.45 2.76
N PHE A 196 17.59 10.72 3.86
CA PHE A 196 17.95 11.16 5.21
C PHE A 196 18.79 10.11 5.92
N ASP A 197 19.71 10.57 6.73
CA ASP A 197 20.32 9.78 7.80
C ASP A 197 19.29 9.63 8.92
N THR A 198 18.93 8.41 9.27
CA THR A 198 17.85 8.14 10.22
C THR A 198 18.11 8.67 11.61
N ASP A 199 19.36 8.52 12.11
CA ASP A 199 19.73 8.93 13.46
C ASP A 199 19.75 10.46 13.63
N THR A 200 20.26 11.17 12.62
CA THR A 200 20.51 12.61 12.71
C THR A 200 19.45 13.46 12.03
N GLY A 201 18.58 12.85 11.19
CA GLY A 201 17.64 13.54 10.33
C GLY A 201 18.32 14.37 9.23
N LYS A 202 19.66 14.37 9.12
CA LYS A 202 20.39 15.13 8.10
C LYS A 202 20.01 14.63 6.71
N LYS A 203 19.70 15.56 5.79
CA LYS A 203 19.60 15.22 4.36
C LYS A 203 20.96 14.68 3.89
N LEU A 204 20.95 13.51 3.26
CA LEU A 204 22.11 12.88 2.67
C LEU A 204 22.37 13.46 1.29
N GLU A 205 23.62 13.78 1.03
CA GLU A 205 24.16 14.08 -0.29
C GLU A 205 24.69 12.78 -0.93
N PHE A 206 24.80 12.75 -2.25
CA PHE A 206 25.26 11.55 -2.97
C PHE A 206 26.60 11.03 -2.45
N LEU A 207 27.54 11.94 -2.17
CA LEU A 207 28.88 11.60 -1.65
C LEU A 207 28.90 11.18 -0.16
N ASP A 208 27.80 11.38 0.58
CA ASP A 208 27.69 10.81 1.95
C ASP A 208 27.50 9.28 1.88
N VAL A 209 27.01 8.74 0.74
CA VAL A 209 26.72 7.31 0.54
C VAL A 209 27.70 6.66 -0.43
N VAL A 210 28.03 7.33 -1.53
CA VAL A 210 28.97 6.85 -2.55
C VAL A 210 30.30 7.55 -2.38
N LYS A 211 31.27 6.88 -1.78
CA LYS A 211 32.60 7.47 -1.49
C LYS A 211 33.55 7.43 -2.69
N ASP A 212 33.37 6.50 -3.65
CA ASP A 212 34.10 6.44 -4.91
C ASP A 212 33.12 6.64 -6.09
N ASP A 213 32.80 7.91 -6.33
CA ASP A 213 31.88 8.33 -7.38
C ASP A 213 32.38 7.96 -8.78
N LYS A 214 33.70 7.94 -8.97
CA LYS A 214 34.29 7.60 -10.25
C LYS A 214 34.00 6.14 -10.61
N SER A 215 34.33 5.21 -9.71
CA SER A 215 34.06 3.79 -9.92
C SER A 215 32.55 3.51 -10.02
N PHE A 216 31.72 4.21 -9.26
CA PHE A 216 30.27 4.12 -9.36
C PHE A 216 29.77 4.46 -10.77
N PHE A 217 30.18 5.59 -11.32
CA PHE A 217 29.72 6.00 -12.65
C PHE A 217 30.39 5.19 -13.79
N GLU A 218 31.60 4.64 -13.61
CA GLU A 218 32.15 3.66 -14.55
C GLU A 218 31.31 2.39 -14.61
N MET A 219 30.76 1.93 -13.47
CA MET A 219 29.82 0.80 -13.43
C MET A 219 28.48 1.19 -14.02
N ALA A 220 27.97 2.38 -13.75
CA ALA A 220 26.72 2.88 -14.32
C ALA A 220 26.80 3.02 -15.85
N ASP A 221 27.95 3.46 -16.40
CA ASP A 221 28.19 3.51 -17.85
C ASP A 221 28.09 2.12 -18.51
N LYS A 222 28.55 1.09 -17.81
CA LYS A 222 28.44 -0.28 -18.29
C LYS A 222 27.00 -0.78 -18.20
N ARG A 223 26.34 -0.55 -17.06
CA ARG A 223 24.98 -0.99 -16.77
C ARG A 223 23.95 -0.43 -17.75
N VAL A 224 24.09 0.85 -18.12
CA VAL A 224 23.17 1.48 -19.08
C VAL A 224 23.17 0.78 -20.45
N TYR A 225 24.30 0.22 -20.89
CA TYR A 225 24.36 -0.55 -22.13
C TYR A 225 23.84 -1.99 -21.98
N GLU A 226 23.81 -2.52 -20.78
CA GLU A 226 23.25 -3.85 -20.49
C GLU A 226 21.71 -3.78 -20.43
N ASP A 227 21.16 -2.70 -19.86
CA ASP A 227 19.73 -2.54 -19.66
C ASP A 227 19.00 -1.85 -20.82
N TYR A 228 19.72 -1.00 -21.57
CA TYR A 228 19.17 -0.16 -22.65
C TYR A 228 20.06 -0.21 -23.90
N GLU A 229 19.82 -1.19 -24.75
CA GLU A 229 20.70 -1.54 -25.89
C GLU A 229 20.93 -0.43 -26.92
N GLU A 230 20.04 0.56 -27.01
CA GLU A 230 20.04 1.58 -28.09
C GLU A 230 20.36 3.01 -27.64
N ILE A 231 20.78 3.24 -26.39
CA ILE A 231 21.08 4.61 -25.91
C ILE A 231 22.48 5.03 -26.31
N HIS A 232 22.58 6.05 -27.17
CA HIS A 232 23.85 6.47 -27.76
C HIS A 232 24.20 7.95 -27.61
N ILE A 233 23.46 8.73 -26.79
CA ILE A 233 23.68 10.20 -26.79
C ILE A 233 24.64 10.62 -25.68
N GLN A 234 24.42 10.22 -24.44
CA GLN A 234 25.26 10.63 -23.31
C GLN A 234 25.40 9.48 -22.29
N LYS A 235 26.61 9.34 -21.72
CA LYS A 235 26.85 8.38 -20.66
C LYS A 235 26.47 8.95 -19.29
N PRO A 236 26.05 8.08 -18.32
CA PRO A 236 25.87 8.48 -16.93
C PRO A 236 27.04 9.27 -16.34
N SER A 237 28.30 8.83 -16.60
CA SER A 237 29.51 9.52 -16.13
C SER A 237 29.67 10.93 -16.71
N GLU A 238 29.31 11.16 -17.96
CA GLU A 238 29.38 12.47 -18.61
C GLU A 238 28.35 13.43 -18.02
N TYR A 239 27.11 12.97 -17.81
CA TYR A 239 26.08 13.75 -17.13
C TYR A 239 26.49 14.09 -15.70
N ALA A 240 26.93 13.10 -14.94
CA ALA A 240 27.37 13.25 -13.57
C ALA A 240 28.55 14.21 -13.43
N TYR A 241 29.49 14.22 -14.39
CA TYR A 241 30.60 15.16 -14.39
C TYR A 241 30.14 16.61 -14.39
N THR A 242 29.06 16.94 -15.10
CA THR A 242 28.47 18.28 -15.06
C THR A 242 27.82 18.60 -13.74
N SER A 243 27.19 17.62 -13.10
CA SER A 243 26.53 17.73 -11.79
C SER A 243 27.53 17.76 -10.62
N LYS A 244 28.71 17.17 -10.77
CA LYS A 244 29.75 17.10 -9.73
C LYS A 244 30.21 18.49 -9.24
N LYS A 245 30.19 19.51 -10.09
CA LYS A 245 30.54 20.88 -9.71
C LYS A 245 29.65 21.45 -8.61
N ASN A 246 28.42 20.92 -8.46
CA ASN A 246 27.43 21.31 -7.47
C ASN A 246 27.13 20.15 -6.50
N ASN A 247 28.11 19.30 -6.17
CA ASN A 247 27.95 18.15 -5.26
C ASN A 247 26.78 17.21 -5.65
N TYR A 248 26.50 17.09 -6.95
CA TYR A 248 25.39 16.26 -7.46
C TYR A 248 23.98 16.72 -7.01
N GLU A 249 23.78 18.00 -6.66
CA GLU A 249 22.48 18.53 -6.21
C GLU A 249 21.32 18.27 -7.19
N ASN A 250 21.64 18.19 -8.50
CA ASN A 250 20.64 17.93 -9.55
C ASN A 250 20.50 16.44 -9.91
N LEU A 251 21.23 15.56 -9.23
CA LEU A 251 21.12 14.13 -9.46
C LEU A 251 19.97 13.58 -8.63
N VAL A 252 18.98 12.96 -9.29
CA VAL A 252 17.96 12.19 -8.59
C VAL A 252 18.53 10.81 -8.31
N TRP A 253 18.56 10.44 -7.05
CA TRP A 253 19.12 9.16 -6.62
C TRP A 253 18.47 8.67 -5.32
N THR A 254 18.41 7.37 -5.14
CA THR A 254 17.93 6.73 -3.93
C THR A 254 18.91 5.66 -3.45
N VAL A 255 18.83 5.34 -2.16
CA VAL A 255 19.48 4.17 -1.59
C VAL A 255 18.41 3.16 -1.16
N SER A 256 18.58 1.90 -1.54
CA SER A 256 17.71 0.78 -1.21
C SER A 256 18.50 -0.32 -0.49
N PRO A 257 17.85 -1.39 0.00
CA PRO A 257 18.55 -2.58 0.48
C PRO A 257 19.48 -3.24 -0.55
N VAL A 258 19.17 -3.11 -1.84
CA VAL A 258 20.00 -3.69 -2.90
C VAL A 258 21.22 -2.83 -3.22
N GLY A 259 21.06 -1.50 -3.27
CA GLY A 259 22.14 -0.62 -3.72
C GLY A 259 21.71 0.84 -3.85
N VAL A 260 22.47 1.59 -4.64
CA VAL A 260 22.19 2.97 -5.00
C VAL A 260 21.67 3.04 -6.43
N THR A 261 20.52 3.67 -6.59
CA THR A 261 19.85 3.88 -7.88
C THR A 261 19.94 5.35 -8.29
N VAL A 262 20.31 5.61 -9.53
CA VAL A 262 20.31 6.94 -10.17
C VAL A 262 19.25 6.97 -11.26
N TYR A 263 18.52 8.10 -11.34
CA TYR A 263 17.38 8.28 -12.23
C TYR A 263 17.70 9.39 -13.24
N PHE A 264 17.48 9.10 -14.50
CA PHE A 264 17.64 10.05 -15.60
C PHE A 264 16.31 10.19 -16.32
N ASP A 265 15.79 11.39 -16.41
CA ASP A 265 14.54 11.67 -17.12
C ASP A 265 14.70 11.47 -18.63
N SER A 266 13.60 11.28 -19.33
CA SER A 266 13.59 11.15 -20.80
C SER A 266 14.36 12.30 -21.45
N GLY A 267 15.17 11.98 -22.45
CA GLY A 267 15.99 12.95 -23.15
C GLY A 267 17.30 13.35 -22.46
N VAL A 268 17.63 12.78 -21.28
CA VAL A 268 18.88 13.07 -20.57
C VAL A 268 20.04 12.24 -21.10
N LEU A 269 19.92 10.93 -21.15
CA LEU A 269 20.97 10.03 -21.66
C LEU A 269 20.74 9.62 -23.11
N GLY A 270 19.50 9.62 -23.59
CA GLY A 270 19.06 9.23 -24.91
C GLY A 270 18.12 10.24 -25.56
N ALA A 271 17.38 9.83 -26.59
CA ALA A 271 16.29 10.61 -27.15
C ALA A 271 15.10 10.66 -26.18
N GLU A 272 14.23 11.66 -26.29
CA GLU A 272 13.02 11.75 -25.45
C GLU A 272 12.10 10.52 -25.64
N THR A 273 12.12 9.94 -26.85
CA THR A 273 11.37 8.73 -27.21
C THR A 273 11.91 7.44 -26.58
N ASP A 274 13.15 7.45 -26.08
CA ASP A 274 13.77 6.28 -25.43
C ASP A 274 13.27 6.11 -23.98
N GLY A 275 12.45 7.05 -23.51
CA GLY A 275 11.92 7.04 -22.16
C GLY A 275 12.99 7.40 -21.11
N PRO A 276 12.65 7.26 -19.83
CA PRO A 276 13.59 7.48 -18.73
C PRO A 276 14.53 6.29 -18.57
N GLN A 277 15.74 6.54 -18.05
CA GLN A 277 16.71 5.51 -17.73
C GLN A 277 16.98 5.48 -16.23
N VAL A 278 16.95 4.29 -15.64
CA VAL A 278 17.16 4.06 -14.21
C VAL A 278 18.23 3.01 -14.01
N ILE A 279 19.26 3.33 -13.26
CA ILE A 279 20.44 2.48 -13.13
C ILE A 279 20.70 2.22 -11.66
N THR A 280 20.67 0.93 -11.27
CA THR A 280 21.00 0.49 -9.92
C THR A 280 22.37 -0.16 -9.90
N ILE A 281 23.25 0.33 -9.03
CA ILE A 281 24.52 -0.32 -8.70
C ILE A 281 24.38 -0.99 -7.33
N SER A 282 24.44 -2.32 -7.35
CA SER A 282 24.19 -3.12 -6.15
C SER A 282 25.38 -3.11 -5.21
N PHE A 283 25.12 -3.19 -3.90
CA PHE A 283 26.18 -3.25 -2.87
C PHE A 283 27.08 -4.46 -3.02
N ASP A 284 26.53 -5.61 -3.41
CA ASP A 284 27.27 -6.86 -3.58
C ASP A 284 28.11 -6.92 -4.87
N GLU A 285 27.93 -5.98 -5.82
CA GLU A 285 28.82 -5.85 -6.98
C GLU A 285 30.16 -5.26 -6.61
N ASN A 286 30.17 -4.24 -5.73
CA ASN A 286 31.38 -3.62 -5.23
C ASN A 286 31.12 -2.82 -3.95
N GLU A 287 31.03 -3.49 -2.81
CA GLU A 287 30.80 -2.86 -1.50
C GLU A 287 31.80 -1.73 -1.21
N THR A 288 33.01 -1.81 -1.76
CA THR A 288 34.10 -0.88 -1.43
C THR A 288 33.88 0.56 -1.94
N ILE A 289 33.00 0.77 -2.90
CA ILE A 289 32.69 2.11 -3.43
C ILE A 289 31.68 2.88 -2.57
N PHE A 290 31.02 2.19 -1.63
CA PHE A 290 29.99 2.77 -0.77
C PHE A 290 30.52 3.05 0.63
N GLU A 291 29.90 3.99 1.32
CA GLU A 291 30.17 4.23 2.73
C GLU A 291 29.58 3.06 3.54
N PRO A 292 30.41 2.35 4.37
CA PRO A 292 29.99 1.12 5.04
C PRO A 292 28.76 1.25 5.95
N LYS A 293 28.48 2.47 6.45
CA LYS A 293 27.29 2.75 7.26
C LYS A 293 26.01 2.47 6.48
N TYR A 294 25.99 2.77 5.18
CA TYR A 294 24.77 2.70 4.36
C TYR A 294 24.65 1.41 3.55
N VAL A 295 25.67 0.57 3.53
CA VAL A 295 25.56 -0.78 2.95
C VAL A 295 24.58 -1.60 3.76
N TYR A 296 23.53 -2.09 3.09
CA TYR A 296 22.53 -2.91 3.75
C TYR A 296 23.08 -4.31 4.07
N LYS A 297 22.84 -4.82 5.28
CA LYS A 297 23.44 -6.06 5.76
C LYS A 297 22.45 -7.12 6.24
N GLU A 298 21.16 -6.79 6.24
CA GLU A 298 20.12 -7.76 6.59
C GLU A 298 19.83 -8.62 5.36
N ASN A 299 19.41 -9.87 5.59
CA ASN A 299 19.15 -10.80 4.50
C ASN A 299 17.73 -10.66 3.96
N GLU A 300 16.85 -10.01 4.70
CA GLU A 300 15.43 -9.87 4.40
C GLU A 300 15.10 -8.40 4.14
N TYR A 301 14.29 -8.13 3.14
CA TYR A 301 13.89 -6.77 2.80
C TYR A 301 12.69 -6.71 1.85
N VAL A 302 12.10 -5.52 1.80
CA VAL A 302 11.06 -5.14 0.84
C VAL A 302 11.53 -3.89 0.09
N ILE A 303 11.33 -3.86 -1.23
CA ILE A 303 11.64 -2.71 -2.08
C ILE A 303 10.48 -2.49 -3.04
N PRO A 304 9.89 -1.29 -3.14
CA PRO A 304 8.92 -1.00 -4.20
C PRO A 304 9.60 -1.07 -5.58
N VAL A 305 8.92 -1.67 -6.54
CA VAL A 305 9.34 -1.73 -7.96
C VAL A 305 8.43 -0.81 -8.75
N VAL A 306 8.96 0.32 -9.18
CA VAL A 306 8.17 1.31 -9.92
C VAL A 306 8.04 0.87 -11.38
N ALA A 307 6.82 0.60 -11.83
CA ALA A 307 6.55 0.10 -13.18
C ALA A 307 7.14 1.00 -14.26
N GLY A 308 7.77 0.39 -15.28
CA GLY A 308 8.42 1.08 -16.39
C GLY A 308 9.61 2.00 -16.02
N ASN A 309 9.98 2.03 -14.73
CA ASN A 309 10.92 3.01 -14.19
C ASN A 309 12.04 2.42 -13.33
N MET A 310 12.12 1.11 -13.17
CA MET A 310 13.12 0.50 -12.29
C MET A 310 13.43 -0.93 -12.69
N THR A 311 14.71 -1.23 -12.89
CA THR A 311 15.24 -2.60 -13.04
C THR A 311 16.14 -2.93 -11.86
N ILE A 312 15.92 -4.06 -11.23
CA ILE A 312 16.72 -4.59 -10.13
C ILE A 312 17.41 -5.87 -10.60
N HIS A 313 18.71 -5.98 -10.35
CA HIS A 313 19.49 -7.16 -10.75
C HIS A 313 19.79 -8.03 -9.54
N VAL A 314 19.11 -9.17 -9.44
CA VAL A 314 19.23 -10.15 -8.35
C VAL A 314 19.21 -11.57 -8.91
N ASP A 315 19.85 -12.51 -8.25
CA ASP A 315 19.84 -13.94 -8.61
C ASP A 315 18.54 -14.56 -8.05
N THR A 316 17.51 -14.64 -8.90
CA THR A 316 16.17 -15.08 -8.49
C THR A 316 16.02 -16.59 -8.39
N ASP A 317 16.86 -17.38 -9.09
CA ASP A 317 16.75 -18.84 -9.15
C ASP A 317 17.92 -19.60 -8.47
N GLY A 318 18.93 -18.85 -7.98
CA GLY A 318 20.05 -19.39 -7.23
C GLY A 318 21.11 -20.03 -8.13
N ASP A 319 21.17 -19.68 -9.42
CA ASP A 319 22.15 -20.22 -10.38
C ASP A 319 23.48 -19.44 -10.38
N GLY A 320 23.58 -18.34 -9.63
CA GLY A 320 24.74 -17.48 -9.51
C GLY A 320 24.83 -16.40 -10.60
N VAL A 321 23.85 -16.31 -11.49
CA VAL A 321 23.71 -15.26 -12.49
C VAL A 321 22.57 -14.34 -12.06
N ARG A 322 22.76 -13.02 -12.21
CA ARG A 322 21.71 -12.07 -11.85
C ARG A 322 20.69 -11.95 -12.96
N ASP A 323 19.44 -12.06 -12.57
CA ASP A 323 18.28 -11.78 -13.40
C ASP A 323 17.92 -10.29 -13.34
N SER A 324 17.44 -9.74 -14.44
CA SER A 324 16.77 -8.45 -14.46
C SER A 324 15.33 -8.63 -14.00
N VAL A 325 14.98 -7.98 -12.88
CA VAL A 325 13.62 -7.98 -12.32
C VAL A 325 13.04 -6.58 -12.50
N PHE A 326 11.93 -6.48 -13.21
CA PHE A 326 11.21 -5.22 -13.42
C PHE A 326 9.73 -5.48 -13.70
N VAL A 327 8.94 -4.41 -13.68
CA VAL A 327 7.51 -4.43 -13.93
C VAL A 327 7.16 -3.34 -14.94
N ASP A 328 6.31 -3.68 -15.90
CA ASP A 328 5.75 -2.73 -16.87
C ASP A 328 4.24 -2.65 -16.71
N ASP A 329 3.66 -1.47 -16.88
CA ASP A 329 2.23 -1.29 -17.08
C ASP A 329 1.86 -1.65 -18.51
N LEU A 330 0.71 -2.32 -18.67
CA LEU A 330 0.16 -2.69 -19.96
C LEU A 330 -0.96 -1.72 -20.33
N TYR A 331 -0.91 -1.19 -21.54
CA TYR A 331 -1.88 -0.21 -22.03
C TYR A 331 -2.54 -0.67 -23.32
N GLU A 332 -3.83 -0.42 -23.42
CA GLU A 332 -4.57 -0.53 -24.67
C GLU A 332 -5.20 0.81 -25.05
N GLN A 333 -5.42 1.00 -26.34
CA GLN A 333 -6.10 2.17 -26.86
C GLN A 333 -7.52 1.78 -27.27
N ASN A 334 -8.51 2.48 -26.75
CA ASN A 334 -9.90 2.34 -27.20
C ASN A 334 -10.00 2.79 -28.66
N PRO A 335 -10.39 1.91 -29.59
CA PRO A 335 -10.43 2.24 -31.02
C PRO A 335 -11.50 3.28 -31.39
N GLU A 336 -12.52 3.51 -30.55
CA GLU A 336 -13.59 4.45 -30.80
C GLU A 336 -13.30 5.85 -30.24
N THR A 337 -12.76 5.92 -29.00
CA THR A 337 -12.48 7.18 -28.29
C THR A 337 -11.04 7.62 -28.42
N LEU A 338 -10.14 6.71 -28.79
CA LEU A 338 -8.67 6.87 -28.80
C LEU A 338 -8.05 7.07 -27.41
N ASP A 339 -8.83 6.87 -26.35
CA ASP A 339 -8.33 6.92 -24.98
C ASP A 339 -7.39 5.74 -24.72
N ILE A 340 -6.31 5.99 -23.99
CA ILE A 340 -5.37 4.96 -23.52
C ILE A 340 -5.74 4.64 -22.08
N TYR A 341 -5.92 3.36 -21.79
CA TYR A 341 -6.25 2.87 -20.46
C TYR A 341 -5.33 1.71 -20.08
N ASN A 342 -5.07 1.57 -18.79
CA ASN A 342 -4.28 0.47 -18.26
C ASN A 342 -5.12 -0.82 -18.29
N THR A 343 -4.54 -1.92 -18.76
CA THR A 343 -5.16 -3.25 -18.84
C THR A 343 -4.48 -4.25 -17.95
N GLY A 344 -3.34 -3.91 -17.34
CA GLY A 344 -2.63 -4.81 -16.48
C GLY A 344 -1.21 -4.38 -16.18
N MET A 345 -0.51 -5.28 -15.51
CA MET A 345 0.91 -5.17 -15.22
C MET A 345 1.62 -6.45 -15.68
N LYS A 346 2.86 -6.30 -16.14
CA LYS A 346 3.70 -7.42 -16.55
C LYS A 346 4.96 -7.48 -15.72
N VAL A 347 5.15 -8.58 -15.02
CA VAL A 347 6.33 -8.86 -14.19
C VAL A 347 7.34 -9.64 -15.00
N TYR A 348 8.59 -9.23 -14.92
CA TYR A 348 9.72 -9.91 -15.56
C TYR A 348 10.74 -10.36 -14.50
N ALA A 349 11.30 -11.55 -14.70
CA ALA A 349 12.46 -12.06 -13.98
C ALA A 349 13.35 -12.82 -14.97
N GLY A 350 14.50 -12.23 -15.33
CA GLY A 350 15.37 -12.73 -16.39
C GLY A 350 14.66 -12.78 -17.74
N THR A 351 14.55 -13.96 -18.32
CA THR A 351 13.88 -14.19 -19.62
C THR A 351 12.39 -14.56 -19.47
N GLN A 352 11.86 -14.57 -18.26
CA GLN A 352 10.52 -15.02 -17.95
C GLN A 352 9.61 -13.84 -17.62
N SER A 353 8.34 -13.97 -17.92
CA SER A 353 7.37 -12.93 -17.56
C SER A 353 5.98 -13.52 -17.35
N ILE A 354 5.17 -12.75 -16.61
CA ILE A 354 3.75 -13.00 -16.41
C ILE A 354 2.97 -11.69 -16.51
N GLU A 355 1.78 -11.76 -17.07
CA GLU A 355 0.82 -10.66 -17.16
C GLU A 355 -0.27 -10.85 -16.10
N ILE A 356 -0.64 -9.76 -15.43
CA ILE A 356 -1.70 -9.69 -14.43
C ILE A 356 -2.66 -8.59 -14.88
N GLU A 357 -3.91 -8.96 -15.12
CA GLU A 357 -4.95 -8.01 -15.51
C GLU A 357 -5.33 -7.14 -14.30
N CYS A 358 -5.32 -5.82 -14.47
CA CYS A 358 -5.71 -4.85 -13.46
C CYS A 358 -5.81 -3.44 -14.04
N TYR A 359 -6.52 -2.54 -13.35
CA TYR A 359 -6.59 -1.12 -13.74
C TYR A 359 -5.43 -0.31 -13.15
N GLU A 360 -4.98 -0.69 -11.96
CA GLU A 360 -3.82 -0.09 -11.30
C GLU A 360 -3.17 -1.09 -10.34
N GLY A 361 -1.91 -0.86 -9.98
CA GLY A 361 -1.24 -1.72 -9.03
C GLY A 361 0.06 -1.13 -8.49
N LYS A 362 0.54 -1.75 -7.41
CA LYS A 362 1.86 -1.50 -6.82
C LYS A 362 2.61 -2.81 -6.71
N ALA A 363 3.87 -2.79 -7.08
CA ALA A 363 4.74 -3.95 -7.05
C ALA A 363 5.84 -3.78 -6.00
N TYR A 364 6.17 -4.87 -5.30
CA TYR A 364 7.24 -4.89 -4.30
C TYR A 364 8.08 -6.16 -4.47
N LEU A 365 9.37 -5.99 -4.61
CA LEU A 365 10.33 -7.09 -4.52
C LEU A 365 10.57 -7.41 -3.05
N VAL A 366 10.28 -8.63 -2.66
CA VAL A 366 10.46 -9.15 -1.30
C VAL A 366 11.57 -10.19 -1.33
N LYS A 367 12.56 -10.03 -0.47
CA LYS A 367 13.56 -11.06 -0.20
C LYS A 367 13.30 -11.66 1.18
N MET A 368 13.06 -12.97 1.22
CA MET A 368 12.79 -13.72 2.45
C MET A 368 13.51 -15.06 2.40
N ASP A 369 14.28 -15.39 3.44
CA ASP A 369 15.06 -16.63 3.57
C ASP A 369 15.88 -17.00 2.30
N GLY A 370 16.49 -15.98 1.67
CA GLY A 370 17.31 -16.14 0.46
C GLY A 370 16.53 -16.28 -0.85
N ASN A 371 15.21 -16.37 -0.82
CA ASN A 371 14.35 -16.42 -2.00
C ASN A 371 13.77 -15.04 -2.33
N TYR A 372 13.34 -14.87 -3.57
CA TYR A 372 12.76 -13.62 -4.07
C TYR A 372 11.32 -13.81 -4.51
N TYR A 373 10.46 -12.91 -4.05
CA TYR A 373 9.04 -12.89 -4.35
C TYR A 373 8.65 -11.51 -4.90
N MET A 374 7.67 -11.49 -5.79
CA MET A 374 7.02 -10.25 -6.21
C MET A 374 5.63 -10.18 -5.59
N TYR A 375 5.42 -9.19 -4.72
CA TYR A 375 4.11 -8.86 -4.19
C TYR A 375 3.47 -7.81 -5.09
N MET A 376 2.32 -8.14 -5.66
CA MET A 376 1.56 -7.27 -6.55
C MET A 376 0.23 -6.94 -5.90
N PHE A 377 0.09 -5.72 -5.39
CA PHE A 377 -1.19 -5.22 -4.91
C PHE A 377 -1.88 -4.53 -6.08
N VAL A 378 -2.89 -5.14 -6.60
CA VAL A 378 -3.57 -4.68 -7.81
C VAL A 378 -5.04 -4.41 -7.54
N GLN A 379 -5.60 -3.49 -8.29
CA GLN A 379 -7.02 -3.21 -8.31
C GLN A 379 -7.57 -3.51 -9.70
N ASP A 380 -8.53 -4.41 -9.73
CA ASP A 380 -9.42 -4.66 -10.84
C ASP A 380 -10.84 -4.30 -10.39
N GLU A 381 -11.85 -5.10 -10.61
CA GLU A 381 -13.16 -4.93 -9.96
C GLU A 381 -13.05 -5.01 -8.44
N ILE A 382 -12.07 -5.77 -7.95
CA ILE A 382 -11.72 -5.95 -6.53
C ILE A 382 -10.21 -5.71 -6.33
N ARG A 383 -9.80 -5.55 -5.07
CA ARG A 383 -8.38 -5.43 -4.69
C ARG A 383 -7.79 -6.79 -4.42
N LEU A 384 -6.65 -7.09 -5.02
CA LEU A 384 -5.99 -8.39 -4.98
C LEU A 384 -4.54 -8.26 -4.59
N LEU A 385 -4.02 -9.25 -3.85
CA LEU A 385 -2.59 -9.43 -3.65
C LEU A 385 -2.14 -10.72 -4.34
N TYR A 386 -1.21 -10.57 -5.27
CA TYR A 386 -0.48 -11.69 -5.85
C TYR A 386 0.89 -11.79 -5.18
N CYS A 387 1.28 -12.99 -4.78
CA CYS A 387 2.62 -13.31 -4.29
C CYS A 387 3.25 -14.28 -5.27
N LEU A 388 4.17 -13.80 -6.08
CA LEU A 388 4.81 -14.57 -7.14
C LEU A 388 6.20 -15.01 -6.66
N ASP A 389 6.46 -16.29 -6.61
CA ASP A 389 7.81 -16.84 -6.41
C ASP A 389 8.60 -16.68 -7.72
N LEU A 390 9.59 -15.77 -7.72
CA LEU A 390 10.33 -15.42 -8.93
C LEU A 390 11.17 -16.56 -9.48
N LYS A 391 11.56 -17.52 -8.65
CA LYS A 391 12.27 -18.74 -9.06
C LYS A 391 11.45 -19.59 -10.03
N TYR A 392 10.12 -19.55 -9.91
CA TYR A 392 9.21 -20.44 -10.64
C TYR A 392 8.39 -19.74 -11.73
N LEU A 393 8.64 -18.46 -12.01
CA LEU A 393 8.03 -17.80 -13.17
C LEU A 393 8.26 -18.53 -14.49
N LYS A 394 9.30 -19.39 -14.56
CA LYS A 394 9.70 -20.19 -15.73
C LYS A 394 8.85 -21.43 -15.97
N SER A 395 8.06 -21.89 -15.00
CA SER A 395 7.38 -23.19 -15.14
C SER A 395 6.11 -23.05 -15.98
N GLU A 396 5.93 -23.98 -16.96
CA GLU A 396 4.68 -24.10 -17.71
C GLU A 396 3.51 -24.50 -16.78
N ASP A 397 3.83 -25.03 -15.60
CA ASP A 397 2.92 -25.43 -14.54
C ASP A 397 2.76 -24.30 -13.51
N ARG A 398 2.27 -23.16 -13.98
CA ARG A 398 2.19 -21.92 -13.19
C ARG A 398 1.06 -21.91 -12.16
N SER A 399 0.06 -22.78 -12.34
CA SER A 399 -1.13 -22.83 -11.48
C SER A 399 -0.82 -23.09 -10.00
N ASP A 400 0.31 -23.73 -9.70
CA ASP A 400 0.67 -24.15 -8.34
C ASP A 400 1.53 -23.12 -7.57
N LYS A 401 1.85 -21.97 -8.18
CA LYS A 401 2.87 -21.02 -7.68
C LYS A 401 2.38 -19.61 -7.45
N TYR A 402 1.09 -19.36 -7.59
CA TYR A 402 0.47 -18.08 -7.27
C TYR A 402 -0.20 -18.15 -5.92
N PHE A 403 0.07 -17.18 -5.08
CA PHE A 403 -0.60 -17.06 -3.81
C PHE A 403 -1.53 -15.85 -3.86
N TYR A 404 -2.78 -16.09 -3.52
CA TYR A 404 -3.76 -15.06 -3.28
C TYR A 404 -3.96 -14.98 -1.78
N LEU A 405 -3.82 -13.81 -1.19
CA LEU A 405 -4.18 -13.65 0.19
C LEU A 405 -5.67 -13.73 0.36
N GLY A 406 -6.06 -14.57 1.30
CA GLY A 406 -7.40 -14.68 1.76
C GLY A 406 -8.16 -15.91 1.35
N THR A 407 -7.54 -16.89 0.74
CA THR A 407 -8.21 -18.16 0.49
C THR A 407 -8.19 -19.07 1.70
N ARG A 408 -9.22 -19.89 1.85
CA ARG A 408 -9.31 -20.97 2.81
C ARG A 408 -8.06 -21.83 2.78
N GLU A 409 -7.36 -21.91 3.93
CA GLU A 409 -6.33 -22.90 4.24
C GLU A 409 -5.43 -23.33 3.08
N GLY A 410 -4.56 -22.43 2.58
CA GLY A 410 -3.34 -22.80 1.83
C GLY A 410 -3.51 -23.71 0.61
N THR A 411 -4.72 -23.99 0.17
CA THR A 411 -5.00 -24.77 -1.01
C THR A 411 -5.47 -23.87 -2.13
N TRP A 412 -4.59 -23.64 -3.06
CA TRP A 412 -4.94 -23.09 -4.35
C TRP A 412 -5.94 -24.03 -5.02
N ASP A 413 -7.18 -23.59 -5.19
CA ASP A 413 -8.06 -24.25 -6.11
C ASP A 413 -7.56 -23.91 -7.53
N GLN A 414 -7.23 -24.92 -8.33
CA GLN A 414 -6.78 -24.81 -9.71
C GLN A 414 -7.76 -24.07 -10.64
N LYS A 415 -8.88 -23.60 -10.13
CA LYS A 415 -9.92 -22.87 -10.85
C LYS A 415 -9.85 -21.37 -10.72
N GLY A 416 -8.94 -20.83 -9.90
CA GLY A 416 -8.66 -19.39 -9.85
C GLY A 416 -9.78 -18.53 -9.28
N GLU A 417 -10.71 -19.09 -8.52
CA GLU A 417 -11.67 -18.28 -7.77
C GLU A 417 -11.01 -17.70 -6.52
N ILE A 418 -10.88 -16.39 -6.50
CA ILE A 418 -10.28 -15.62 -5.42
C ILE A 418 -11.42 -15.28 -4.45
N GLU A 419 -11.38 -15.84 -3.25
CA GLU A 419 -12.41 -15.60 -2.24
C GLU A 419 -12.09 -14.41 -1.34
N ASN A 420 -10.85 -13.88 -1.34
CA ASN A 420 -10.47 -12.80 -0.46
C ASN A 420 -9.37 -11.93 -1.08
N TYR A 421 -9.35 -10.65 -0.78
CA TYR A 421 -8.40 -9.68 -1.27
C TYR A 421 -7.85 -8.80 -0.15
N VAL A 422 -6.60 -8.41 -0.30
CA VAL A 422 -5.88 -7.56 0.64
C VAL A 422 -5.41 -6.31 -0.09
N SER A 423 -5.62 -5.16 0.51
CA SER A 423 -4.97 -3.92 0.11
C SER A 423 -3.97 -3.50 1.18
N ILE A 424 -2.92 -2.81 0.78
CA ILE A 424 -2.03 -2.16 1.75
C ILE A 424 -2.67 -0.84 2.18
N GLU A 425 -2.89 -0.69 3.48
CA GLU A 425 -3.34 0.56 4.09
C GLU A 425 -2.18 1.43 4.58
N GLU A 426 -1.04 0.78 4.88
CA GLU A 426 0.20 1.45 5.28
C GLU A 426 1.34 1.06 4.32
N THR A 427 2.47 1.75 4.41
CA THR A 427 3.62 1.46 3.55
C THR A 427 4.22 0.09 3.87
N PHE A 428 4.41 -0.72 2.83
CA PHE A 428 5.06 -2.02 2.94
C PHE A 428 6.58 -1.85 2.75
N THR A 429 7.30 -1.77 3.84
CA THR A 429 8.75 -1.51 3.85
C THR A 429 9.56 -2.56 4.59
N ASP A 430 8.88 -3.52 5.23
CA ASP A 430 9.50 -4.53 6.08
C ASP A 430 8.80 -5.88 5.91
N THR A 431 9.56 -6.97 6.04
CA THR A 431 9.04 -8.33 6.05
C THR A 431 8.41 -8.72 7.39
N GLU A 432 8.76 -8.01 8.47
CA GLU A 432 8.32 -8.32 9.83
C GLU A 432 6.89 -7.83 10.12
N SER A 433 6.45 -6.74 9.48
CA SER A 433 5.12 -6.17 9.73
C SER A 433 4.64 -5.27 8.59
N PHE A 434 3.40 -5.42 8.18
CA PHE A 434 2.65 -4.47 7.36
C PHE A 434 1.16 -4.55 7.71
N VAL A 435 0.44 -3.47 7.47
CA VAL A 435 -1.01 -3.41 7.69
C VAL A 435 -1.72 -3.62 6.37
N GLY A 436 -2.66 -4.56 6.35
CA GLY A 436 -3.46 -4.88 5.18
C GLY A 436 -4.93 -5.05 5.53
N GLU A 437 -5.79 -4.51 4.67
CA GLU A 437 -7.23 -4.71 4.70
C GLU A 437 -7.59 -5.90 3.82
N TYR A 438 -8.43 -6.80 4.30
CA TYR A 438 -8.87 -7.97 3.55
C TYR A 438 -10.34 -8.26 3.83
N PHE A 439 -10.94 -9.04 2.96
CA PHE A 439 -12.29 -9.55 3.12
C PHE A 439 -12.21 -11.05 3.43
N GLY A 440 -12.51 -11.42 4.66
CA GLY A 440 -12.62 -12.81 5.11
C GLY A 440 -13.96 -13.45 4.74
N ASP A 441 -14.27 -14.62 5.30
CA ASP A 441 -15.58 -15.29 5.11
C ASP A 441 -16.76 -14.40 5.59
N LEU A 442 -16.52 -13.49 6.55
CA LEU A 442 -17.46 -12.41 6.90
C LEU A 442 -17.36 -11.20 5.96
N GLY A 443 -16.56 -11.28 4.91
CA GLY A 443 -16.25 -10.19 4.00
C GLY A 443 -17.43 -9.66 3.19
N ILE A 444 -18.51 -10.41 3.09
CA ILE A 444 -19.77 -9.91 2.55
C ILE A 444 -20.35 -8.77 3.38
N LEU A 445 -19.90 -8.60 4.63
CA LEU A 445 -20.41 -7.58 5.55
C LEU A 445 -19.51 -6.35 5.58
N PHE A 446 -18.19 -6.55 5.64
CA PHE A 446 -17.21 -5.46 5.81
C PHE A 446 -15.77 -5.91 5.61
N PRO A 447 -14.85 -5.00 5.23
CA PRO A 447 -13.41 -5.23 5.23
C PRO A 447 -12.85 -5.26 6.64
N ILE A 448 -11.78 -6.03 6.83
CA ILE A 448 -11.08 -6.24 8.10
C ILE A 448 -9.61 -5.87 7.94
N GLU A 449 -9.12 -4.94 8.74
CA GLU A 449 -7.71 -4.55 8.80
C GLU A 449 -6.97 -5.41 9.82
N LYS A 450 -5.84 -5.99 9.44
CA LYS A 450 -4.93 -6.78 10.29
C LYS A 450 -3.48 -6.39 10.08
N GLU A 451 -2.66 -6.76 11.06
CA GLU A 451 -1.22 -6.78 10.92
C GLU A 451 -0.77 -8.12 10.30
N TRP A 452 0.07 -8.03 9.27
CA TRP A 452 0.61 -9.14 8.50
C TRP A 452 2.13 -9.13 8.56
N PHE A 453 2.76 -10.28 8.30
CA PHE A 453 4.20 -10.42 8.08
C PHE A 453 4.44 -11.40 6.94
N VAL A 454 5.64 -11.37 6.37
CA VAL A 454 6.05 -12.32 5.32
C VAL A 454 6.52 -13.60 6.00
N GLY A 455 5.89 -14.73 5.71
CA GLY A 455 6.31 -16.05 6.18
C GLY A 455 7.59 -16.53 5.50
N GLU A 456 8.25 -17.55 6.04
CA GLU A 456 9.48 -18.14 5.48
C GLU A 456 9.30 -18.67 4.05
N ASP A 457 8.08 -19.07 3.70
CA ASP A 457 7.69 -19.50 2.34
C ASP A 457 7.36 -18.33 1.40
N GLY A 458 7.52 -17.10 1.87
CA GLY A 458 7.20 -15.88 1.13
C GLY A 458 5.72 -15.52 1.12
N THR A 459 4.85 -16.29 1.77
CA THR A 459 3.42 -15.99 1.84
C THR A 459 3.13 -15.01 2.99
N PRO A 460 2.18 -14.09 2.82
CA PRO A 460 1.71 -13.25 3.91
C PRO A 460 0.98 -14.06 4.97
N GLN A 461 1.30 -13.80 6.21
CA GLN A 461 0.73 -14.46 7.39
C GLN A 461 0.30 -13.42 8.42
N SER A 462 -0.73 -13.72 9.20
CA SER A 462 -1.15 -12.90 10.35
C SER A 462 -1.30 -13.77 11.58
N SER A 463 -0.81 -13.27 12.71
CA SER A 463 -0.99 -13.91 14.03
C SER A 463 -2.22 -13.40 14.77
N ASP A 464 -2.94 -12.43 14.21
CA ASP A 464 -4.09 -11.80 14.86
C ASP A 464 -5.34 -12.66 14.69
N ASP A 465 -5.96 -13.06 15.83
CA ASP A 465 -7.22 -13.81 15.83
C ASP A 465 -8.39 -12.98 15.29
N LYS A 466 -8.30 -11.65 15.39
CA LYS A 466 -9.31 -10.69 14.92
C LYS A 466 -8.66 -9.43 14.37
N GLY A 467 -9.29 -8.82 13.40
CA GLY A 467 -8.90 -7.53 12.85
C GLY A 467 -9.91 -6.44 13.18
N ARG A 468 -9.55 -5.21 12.83
CA ARG A 468 -10.38 -4.01 12.95
C ARG A 468 -11.30 -3.90 11.75
N VAL A 469 -12.58 -3.65 11.95
CA VAL A 469 -13.52 -3.31 10.87
C VAL A 469 -13.37 -1.84 10.52
N THR A 470 -13.18 -1.52 9.24
CA THR A 470 -12.83 -0.18 8.76
C THR A 470 -13.97 0.53 8.03
N SER A 471 -15.03 -0.20 7.64
CA SER A 471 -16.11 0.33 6.79
C SER A 471 -16.92 1.48 7.39
N GLY A 472 -17.04 1.57 8.71
CA GLY A 472 -17.92 2.54 9.38
C GLY A 472 -19.41 2.35 9.02
N ILE A 473 -19.81 1.15 8.58
CA ILE A 473 -21.19 0.81 8.24
C ILE A 473 -21.88 0.21 9.46
N ALA A 474 -23.04 0.73 9.81
CA ALA A 474 -23.85 0.22 10.87
C ALA A 474 -25.03 -0.61 10.31
N PHE A 475 -25.56 -1.51 11.12
CA PHE A 475 -26.72 -2.34 10.79
C PHE A 475 -27.84 -2.11 11.79
N ARG A 476 -29.09 -2.19 11.34
CA ARG A 476 -30.26 -2.22 12.23
C ARG A 476 -30.70 -3.66 12.47
N THR A 477 -30.84 -4.08 13.73
CA THR A 477 -31.33 -5.42 14.06
C THR A 477 -32.82 -5.55 13.76
N LEU A 478 -33.21 -6.55 12.96
CA LEU A 478 -34.59 -6.85 12.60
C LEU A 478 -35.27 -7.79 13.60
N LYS A 479 -34.49 -8.48 14.45
CA LYS A 479 -34.91 -9.38 15.52
C LYS A 479 -34.05 -9.15 16.76
N ASP A 480 -34.43 -9.73 17.89
CA ASP A 480 -33.54 -9.80 19.07
C ASP A 480 -32.38 -10.74 18.74
N ILE A 481 -31.15 -10.28 18.95
CA ILE A 481 -29.91 -11.02 18.66
C ILE A 481 -29.26 -11.46 19.97
N LYS A 482 -29.01 -12.74 20.15
CA LYS A 482 -28.22 -13.24 21.26
C LYS A 482 -26.77 -12.85 21.10
N CYS A 483 -26.12 -12.42 22.18
CA CYS A 483 -24.74 -11.99 22.14
C CYS A 483 -24.06 -12.21 23.51
N THR A 484 -22.76 -12.03 23.54
CA THR A 484 -21.92 -12.10 24.73
C THR A 484 -21.24 -10.75 24.92
N GLU A 485 -21.33 -10.17 26.12
CA GLU A 485 -20.60 -8.96 26.46
C GLU A 485 -19.13 -9.31 26.73
N VAL A 486 -18.21 -8.65 26.01
CA VAL A 486 -16.76 -8.90 26.08
C VAL A 486 -16.02 -7.57 26.25
N ASP A 487 -14.80 -7.62 26.84
CA ASP A 487 -13.88 -6.48 26.81
C ASP A 487 -13.11 -6.45 25.47
N ARG A 488 -12.24 -5.44 25.32
CA ARG A 488 -11.43 -5.23 24.10
C ARG A 488 -10.55 -6.44 23.75
N GLU A 489 -10.05 -7.14 24.76
CA GLU A 489 -9.24 -8.35 24.62
C GLU A 489 -10.08 -9.60 24.31
N GLY A 490 -11.41 -9.47 24.22
CA GLY A 490 -12.34 -10.56 23.93
C GLY A 490 -12.71 -11.41 25.15
N LYS A 491 -12.33 -10.97 26.38
CA LYS A 491 -12.66 -11.68 27.59
C LYS A 491 -14.14 -11.49 27.95
N VAL A 492 -14.84 -12.59 28.17
CA VAL A 492 -16.26 -12.61 28.54
C VAL A 492 -16.51 -11.90 29.87
N LYS A 493 -17.33 -10.86 29.86
CA LYS A 493 -17.86 -10.16 31.03
C LYS A 493 -19.23 -10.69 31.43
N LYS A 494 -20.09 -10.92 30.44
CA LYS A 494 -21.45 -11.44 30.68
C LYS A 494 -21.89 -12.29 29.51
N SER A 495 -22.27 -13.52 29.79
CA SER A 495 -22.90 -14.44 28.84
C SER A 495 -24.41 -14.21 28.77
N ASP A 496 -25.04 -14.72 27.71
CA ASP A 496 -26.49 -14.74 27.50
C ASP A 496 -27.15 -13.35 27.59
N THR A 497 -26.48 -12.35 27.02
CA THR A 497 -27.10 -11.04 26.83
C THR A 497 -27.79 -10.97 25.46
N LYS A 498 -28.53 -9.91 25.20
CA LYS A 498 -29.15 -9.70 23.89
C LYS A 498 -29.18 -8.25 23.47
N ILE A 499 -29.05 -8.04 22.19
CA ILE A 499 -29.35 -6.78 21.51
C ILE A 499 -30.81 -6.86 21.08
N VAL A 500 -31.62 -5.86 21.45
CA VAL A 500 -33.05 -5.90 21.15
C VAL A 500 -33.31 -5.46 19.68
N LYS A 501 -34.40 -5.93 19.10
CA LYS A 501 -34.86 -5.54 17.78
C LYS A 501 -34.92 -4.01 17.64
N GLY A 502 -34.46 -3.49 16.49
CA GLY A 502 -34.47 -2.06 16.13
C GLY A 502 -33.23 -1.29 16.63
N THR A 503 -32.29 -1.97 17.31
CA THR A 503 -31.03 -1.36 17.74
C THR A 503 -30.10 -1.21 16.55
N LEU A 504 -29.45 -0.05 16.40
CA LEU A 504 -28.35 0.17 15.47
C LEU A 504 -27.06 -0.32 16.12
N ILE A 505 -26.30 -1.13 15.38
CA ILE A 505 -25.02 -1.72 15.80
C ILE A 505 -23.94 -1.37 14.79
N LEU A 506 -22.74 -1.09 15.30
CA LEU A 506 -21.55 -0.81 14.51
C LEU A 506 -20.51 -1.88 14.79
N PRO A 507 -20.13 -2.71 13.80
CA PRO A 507 -19.00 -3.62 13.92
C PRO A 507 -17.69 -2.84 14.05
N LEU A 508 -16.85 -3.22 15.03
CA LEU A 508 -15.53 -2.61 15.23
C LEU A 508 -14.39 -3.62 15.13
N TYR A 509 -14.63 -4.88 15.46
CA TYR A 509 -13.69 -5.97 15.30
C TYR A 509 -14.41 -7.21 14.81
N ALA A 510 -13.72 -8.01 14.01
CA ALA A 510 -14.21 -9.31 13.58
C ALA A 510 -13.05 -10.31 13.44
N ASN A 511 -13.34 -11.59 13.64
CA ASN A 511 -12.46 -12.61 13.10
C ASN A 511 -12.93 -13.02 11.70
N ASP A 512 -12.20 -13.91 11.05
CA ASP A 512 -12.45 -14.24 9.65
C ASP A 512 -13.78 -14.96 9.41
N LYS A 513 -14.26 -15.73 10.41
CA LYS A 513 -15.25 -16.80 10.16
C LYS A 513 -16.40 -16.84 11.14
N GLU A 514 -16.18 -16.45 12.40
CA GLU A 514 -17.05 -16.90 13.49
C GLU A 514 -17.79 -15.78 14.20
N TYR A 515 -17.21 -14.57 14.29
CA TYR A 515 -17.83 -13.53 15.11
C TYR A 515 -17.47 -12.11 14.70
N MET A 516 -18.32 -11.19 15.09
CA MET A 516 -18.03 -9.76 15.12
C MET A 516 -18.27 -9.18 16.53
N ASP A 517 -17.44 -8.25 16.95
CA ASP A 517 -17.57 -7.45 18.17
C ASP A 517 -18.14 -6.08 17.77
N VAL A 518 -19.34 -5.78 18.26
CA VAL A 518 -20.09 -4.58 17.90
C VAL A 518 -20.33 -3.66 19.09
N ILE A 519 -20.58 -2.38 18.81
CA ILE A 519 -21.17 -1.44 19.77
C ILE A 519 -22.56 -1.03 19.31
N THR A 520 -23.37 -0.48 20.23
CA THR A 520 -24.63 0.17 19.86
C THR A 520 -24.37 1.64 19.56
N VAL A 521 -25.03 2.18 18.53
CA VAL A 521 -24.88 3.58 18.11
C VAL A 521 -26.25 4.26 18.01
N ASP A 522 -26.27 5.57 18.16
CA ASP A 522 -27.47 6.40 18.02
C ASP A 522 -27.65 6.87 16.57
N GLU A 523 -28.87 7.13 16.14
CA GLU A 523 -29.16 7.65 14.78
C GLU A 523 -28.45 9.00 14.51
N ASP A 524 -28.24 9.81 15.55
CA ASP A 524 -27.55 11.09 15.45
C ASP A 524 -26.07 10.97 15.01
N ASP A 525 -25.46 9.81 15.19
CA ASP A 525 -24.09 9.52 14.77
C ASP A 525 -23.98 8.96 13.34
N LEU A 526 -25.11 8.83 12.62
CA LEU A 526 -25.18 8.17 11.33
C LEU A 526 -25.76 9.08 10.25
N ASN A 527 -25.28 8.90 9.02
CA ASN A 527 -25.97 9.29 7.81
C ASN A 527 -26.88 8.14 7.39
N ILE A 528 -28.15 8.43 7.20
CA ILE A 528 -29.14 7.46 6.74
C ILE A 528 -29.53 7.80 5.31
N TRP A 529 -29.43 6.86 4.41
CA TRP A 529 -29.79 7.03 3.01
C TRP A 529 -30.55 5.80 2.48
N ASN A 530 -31.38 6.01 1.47
CA ASN A 530 -32.19 4.96 0.86
C ASN A 530 -31.63 4.56 -0.51
N GLY A 531 -31.40 3.27 -0.71
CA GLY A 531 -30.97 2.68 -1.97
C GLY A 531 -31.65 1.33 -2.21
N ALA A 532 -32.07 1.06 -3.44
CA ALA A 532 -32.71 -0.20 -3.83
C ALA A 532 -33.95 -0.62 -2.99
N GLY A 533 -34.52 0.28 -2.19
CA GLY A 533 -35.68 0.02 -1.31
C GLY A 533 -35.31 -0.35 0.13
N GLU A 534 -34.06 -0.24 0.50
CA GLU A 534 -33.54 -0.50 1.86
C GLU A 534 -32.89 0.76 2.43
N GLU A 535 -32.82 0.84 3.75
CA GLU A 535 -32.07 1.89 4.46
C GLU A 535 -30.64 1.42 4.72
N PHE A 536 -29.68 2.33 4.47
CA PHE A 536 -28.27 2.12 4.74
C PHE A 536 -27.77 3.16 5.74
N PHE A 537 -26.81 2.77 6.57
CA PHE A 537 -26.35 3.53 7.71
C PHE A 537 -24.84 3.67 7.67
N SER A 538 -24.32 4.88 7.48
CA SER A 538 -22.89 5.15 7.51
C SER A 538 -22.52 6.11 8.63
N LEU A 539 -21.39 5.86 9.30
CA LEU A 539 -20.92 6.64 10.43
C LEU A 539 -20.57 8.07 10.02
N THR A 540 -21.08 9.07 10.75
CA THR A 540 -20.67 10.48 10.65
C THR A 540 -19.57 10.83 11.64
N ASN A 541 -19.60 10.18 12.80
CA ASN A 541 -18.66 10.40 13.90
C ASN A 541 -17.55 9.32 13.88
N MET A 542 -16.54 9.50 13.05
CA MET A 542 -15.42 8.54 12.88
C MET A 542 -14.66 8.23 14.19
N LYS A 543 -14.82 9.05 15.25
CA LYS A 543 -14.21 8.75 16.55
C LYS A 543 -14.79 7.50 17.22
N LEU A 544 -15.97 7.05 16.81
CA LEU A 544 -16.54 5.80 17.31
C LEU A 544 -15.76 4.56 16.85
N LEU A 545 -14.99 4.65 15.77
CA LEU A 545 -14.07 3.58 15.36
C LEU A 545 -12.93 3.34 16.37
N ASP A 546 -12.62 4.34 17.20
CA ASP A 546 -11.60 4.26 18.25
C ASP A 546 -12.19 3.96 19.64
N TYR A 547 -13.41 3.39 19.68
CA TYR A 547 -14.07 3.02 20.93
C TYR A 547 -13.27 1.96 21.70
N GLU A 548 -13.07 2.21 23.01
CA GLU A 548 -12.25 1.34 23.88
C GLU A 548 -13.06 0.65 25.00
N GLY A 549 -14.38 0.77 24.99
CA GLY A 549 -15.27 0.20 26.01
C GLY A 549 -15.55 -1.28 25.78
N ASP A 550 -16.69 -1.71 26.31
CA ASP A 550 -17.16 -3.10 26.21
C ASP A 550 -17.92 -3.32 24.91
N PHE A 551 -17.82 -4.52 24.37
CA PHE A 551 -18.43 -4.91 23.10
C PHE A 551 -19.49 -5.98 23.31
N TYR A 552 -20.40 -6.09 22.33
CA TYR A 552 -21.30 -7.21 22.18
C TYR A 552 -20.76 -8.13 21.08
N ARG A 553 -20.31 -9.33 21.44
CA ARG A 553 -19.89 -10.35 20.49
C ARG A 553 -21.09 -11.09 19.95
N ILE A 554 -21.27 -11.03 18.63
CA ILE A 554 -22.26 -11.79 17.87
C ILE A 554 -21.49 -12.91 17.17
N THR A 555 -21.93 -14.16 17.39
CA THR A 555 -21.30 -15.35 16.79
C THR A 555 -22.15 -15.85 15.64
N PHE A 556 -21.50 -16.17 14.52
CA PHE A 556 -22.13 -16.70 13.32
C PHE A 556 -21.90 -18.20 13.19
N GLU A 557 -22.84 -18.83 12.51
CA GLU A 557 -22.70 -20.14 11.90
C GLU A 557 -22.42 -19.89 10.41
N ASN A 558 -21.34 -20.47 9.87
CA ASN A 558 -20.97 -20.35 8.47
C ASN A 558 -21.02 -21.74 7.83
N ASP A 559 -21.93 -21.94 6.89
CA ASP A 559 -22.07 -23.19 6.12
C ASP A 559 -21.86 -22.87 4.64
N ASP A 560 -20.65 -23.11 4.13
CA ASP A 560 -20.21 -22.84 2.76
C ASP A 560 -20.47 -21.40 2.25
N GLY A 561 -20.27 -20.41 3.12
CA GLY A 561 -20.48 -18.99 2.78
C GLY A 561 -21.84 -18.44 3.19
N ASP A 562 -22.80 -19.30 3.55
CA ASP A 562 -24.11 -18.87 4.07
C ASP A 562 -24.00 -18.55 5.58
N LEU A 563 -23.99 -17.27 5.90
CA LEU A 563 -23.90 -16.78 7.28
C LEU A 563 -25.27 -16.80 7.97
N SER A 564 -25.31 -17.38 9.15
CA SER A 564 -26.54 -17.43 9.97
C SER A 564 -26.24 -17.23 11.46
N ILE A 565 -27.28 -16.90 12.24
CA ILE A 565 -27.25 -16.84 13.70
C ILE A 565 -28.45 -17.66 14.22
N ASP A 566 -28.19 -18.68 15.06
CA ASP A 566 -29.21 -19.60 15.49
C ASP A 566 -30.07 -20.16 14.32
N GLY A 567 -29.43 -20.49 13.17
CA GLY A 567 -30.07 -20.97 11.96
C GLY A 567 -30.96 -19.97 11.24
N THR A 568 -30.84 -18.69 11.53
CA THR A 568 -31.51 -17.59 10.79
C THR A 568 -30.51 -16.86 9.94
N ASP A 569 -30.80 -16.72 8.66
CA ASP A 569 -30.00 -15.98 7.68
C ASP A 569 -29.74 -14.52 8.12
N ILE A 570 -28.53 -14.00 7.87
CA ILE A 570 -28.13 -12.65 8.29
C ILE A 570 -28.99 -11.56 7.64
N PHE A 571 -29.47 -11.76 6.41
CA PHE A 571 -30.33 -10.79 5.72
C PHE A 571 -31.73 -10.70 6.36
N ASP A 572 -32.15 -11.73 7.08
CA ASP A 572 -33.36 -11.73 7.89
C ASP A 572 -33.17 -11.11 9.29
N LEU A 573 -31.91 -10.90 9.69
CA LEU A 573 -31.54 -10.42 11.01
C LEU A 573 -31.11 -8.96 11.03
N PHE A 574 -30.55 -8.46 9.93
CA PHE A 574 -30.01 -7.12 9.83
C PHE A 574 -30.52 -6.38 8.59
N GLU A 575 -30.79 -5.09 8.75
CA GLU A 575 -31.03 -4.13 7.68
C GLU A 575 -29.77 -3.26 7.50
N GLY A 576 -29.47 -2.90 6.26
CA GLY A 576 -28.31 -2.06 5.92
C GLY A 576 -27.06 -2.84 5.56
N ILE A 577 -27.15 -4.16 5.35
CA ILE A 577 -26.04 -4.97 4.83
C ILE A 577 -25.81 -4.59 3.37
N ILE A 578 -24.59 -4.21 3.06
CA ILE A 578 -24.15 -3.95 1.68
C ILE A 578 -23.40 -5.20 1.21
N THR A 579 -23.98 -5.95 0.29
CA THR A 579 -23.27 -7.06 -0.35
C THR A 579 -22.50 -6.57 -1.56
N ALA A 580 -21.25 -6.98 -1.68
CA ALA A 580 -20.54 -6.93 -2.95
C ALA A 580 -21.17 -7.99 -3.86
N GLY A 581 -22.04 -7.56 -4.79
CA GLY A 581 -22.71 -8.42 -5.77
C GLY A 581 -22.07 -8.38 -7.13
#